data_50df715c0b2e120c90699dec9763fa25
#
_entry.id   50df715c0b2e120c90699dec9763fa25
#
_cell.length_a   1.000
_cell.length_b   1.000
_cell.length_c   1.000
_cell.angle_alpha   90.00
_cell.angle_beta   90.00
_cell.angle_gamma   90.00
#
_symmetry.space_group_name_H-M   'P 1'
#
loop_
_entity.id
_entity.type
_entity.pdbx_description
1 polymer ?
#
loop_
_entity_poly.entity_id
_entity_poly.type
_entity_poly.pdbx_seq_one_letter_code
_entity_poly.pdbx_strand_id
1 'polypeptide(L)'
;MGSHPINLMIRFILEMLALASVGFWAWKSFDGTLQYILGIALPILMTIVWGTFAVPDDPSRSGKAPIPVSGALRLLIEFLFFAVATWVLYDLQQIELSYIFGGLVIIHYLVSYDRISWLLSKK
;
A
#
# COMPACT_ATOMS: atom_id res chain seq x y z
N MET A 1 7.19 3.20 17.01
CA MET A 1 7.70 2.20 16.04
C MET A 1 7.46 2.60 14.61
N GLY A 2 6.49 3.45 14.34
CA GLY A 2 6.14 3.86 12.97
C GLY A 2 7.28 4.50 12.18
N SER A 3 8.20 5.20 12.85
CA SER A 3 9.35 5.84 12.19
C SER A 3 10.67 5.09 12.38
N HIS A 4 10.65 3.93 13.02
CA HIS A 4 11.86 3.13 13.23
C HIS A 4 12.36 2.59 11.87
N PRO A 5 13.68 2.67 11.59
CA PRO A 5 14.20 2.26 10.27
C PRO A 5 13.83 0.84 9.85
N ILE A 6 13.85 -0.12 10.77
CA ILE A 6 13.47 -1.50 10.46
C ILE A 6 11.99 -1.57 10.08
N ASN A 7 11.14 -0.84 10.80
CA ASN A 7 9.71 -0.83 10.52
C ASN A 7 9.40 -0.16 9.17
N LEU A 8 10.13 0.91 8.84
CA LEU A 8 10.01 1.56 7.52
C LEU A 8 10.46 0.64 6.40
N MET A 9 11.48 -0.18 6.63
CA MET A 9 11.93 -1.17 5.67
C MET A 9 10.86 -2.24 5.44
N ILE A 10 10.24 -2.73 6.51
CA ILE A 10 9.15 -3.70 6.43
C ILE A 10 7.98 -3.11 5.63
N ARG A 11 7.63 -1.86 5.91
CA ARG A 11 6.59 -1.14 5.19
C ARG A 11 6.90 -1.07 3.70
N PHE A 12 8.14 -0.72 3.34
CA PHE A 12 8.58 -0.67 1.95
C PHE A 12 8.44 -2.02 1.27
N ILE A 13 8.86 -3.10 1.96
CA ILE A 13 8.74 -4.46 1.42
C ILE A 13 7.27 -4.82 1.18
N LEU A 14 6.38 -4.49 2.12
CA LEU A 14 4.95 -4.73 1.97
C LEU A 14 4.38 -3.94 0.78
N GLU A 15 4.82 -2.71 0.59
CA GLU A 15 4.41 -1.89 -0.55
C GLU A 15 4.85 -2.53 -1.87
N MET A 16 6.09 -3.00 -1.95
CA MET A 16 6.61 -3.64 -3.16
C MET A 16 5.87 -4.94 -3.46
N LEU A 17 5.59 -5.74 -2.43
CA LEU A 17 4.82 -6.96 -2.59
C LEU A 17 3.39 -6.67 -3.05
N ALA A 18 2.78 -5.60 -2.54
CA ALA A 18 1.45 -5.17 -2.97
C ALA A 18 1.44 -4.81 -4.45
N LEU A 19 2.40 -4.02 -4.89
CA LEU A 19 2.51 -3.60 -6.29
C LEU A 19 2.74 -4.81 -7.21
N ALA A 20 3.64 -5.71 -6.82
CA ALA A 20 3.93 -6.92 -7.59
C ALA A 20 2.69 -7.81 -7.69
N SER A 21 1.94 -7.94 -6.60
CA SER A 21 0.72 -8.75 -6.56
C SER A 21 -0.34 -8.21 -7.51
N VAL A 22 -0.56 -6.91 -7.53
CA VAL A 22 -1.54 -6.26 -8.41
C VAL A 22 -1.10 -6.40 -9.86
N GLY A 23 0.17 -6.18 -10.17
CA GLY A 23 0.69 -6.35 -11.52
C GLY A 23 0.53 -7.77 -12.04
N PHE A 24 0.86 -8.75 -11.21
CA PHE A 24 0.72 -10.16 -11.56
C PHE A 24 -0.77 -10.54 -11.73
N TRP A 25 -1.63 -10.01 -10.87
CA TRP A 25 -3.07 -10.22 -10.98
C TRP A 25 -3.61 -9.72 -12.31
N ALA A 26 -3.23 -8.51 -12.73
CA ALA A 26 -3.65 -7.95 -14.01
C ALA A 26 -3.11 -8.80 -15.17
N TRP A 27 -1.86 -9.26 -15.06
CA TRP A 27 -1.25 -10.13 -16.06
C TRP A 27 -2.05 -11.42 -16.25
N LYS A 28 -2.51 -12.02 -15.14
CA LYS A 28 -3.24 -13.29 -15.17
C LYS A 28 -4.73 -13.13 -15.52
N SER A 29 -5.32 -11.97 -15.21
CA SER A 29 -6.76 -11.76 -15.37
C SER A 29 -7.15 -11.25 -16.74
N PHE A 30 -6.23 -10.73 -17.51
CA PHE A 30 -6.46 -10.16 -18.84
C PHE A 30 -5.57 -10.82 -19.86
N ASP A 31 -5.97 -10.74 -21.14
CA ASP A 31 -5.24 -11.34 -22.25
C ASP A 31 -4.82 -10.30 -23.27
N GLY A 32 -3.83 -10.66 -24.10
CA GLY A 32 -3.38 -9.85 -25.22
C GLY A 32 -2.78 -8.52 -24.76
N THR A 33 -3.16 -7.45 -25.44
CA THR A 33 -2.62 -6.11 -25.17
C THR A 33 -2.98 -5.61 -23.78
N LEU A 34 -4.20 -5.92 -23.30
CA LEU A 34 -4.64 -5.48 -21.96
C LEU A 34 -3.78 -6.09 -20.84
N GLN A 35 -3.31 -7.31 -21.02
CA GLN A 35 -2.43 -7.98 -20.07
C GLN A 35 -1.18 -7.15 -19.79
N TYR A 36 -0.55 -6.63 -20.83
CA TYR A 36 0.65 -5.80 -20.71
C TYR A 36 0.32 -4.41 -20.18
N ILE A 37 -0.72 -3.79 -20.72
CA ILE A 37 -1.10 -2.42 -20.34
C ILE A 37 -1.47 -2.37 -18.85
N LEU A 38 -2.39 -3.24 -18.41
CA LEU A 38 -2.88 -3.21 -17.03
C LEU A 38 -1.86 -3.76 -16.04
N GLY A 39 -1.05 -4.73 -16.46
CA GLY A 39 0.03 -5.27 -15.63
C GLY A 39 1.07 -4.22 -15.26
N ILE A 40 1.25 -3.21 -16.09
CA ILE A 40 2.17 -2.09 -15.84
C ILE A 40 1.42 -0.88 -15.27
N ALA A 41 0.26 -0.54 -15.85
CA ALA A 41 -0.46 0.69 -15.50
C ALA A 41 -1.04 0.66 -14.09
N LEU A 42 -1.59 -0.48 -13.64
CA LEU A 42 -2.20 -0.55 -12.32
C LEU A 42 -1.20 -0.33 -11.18
N PRO A 43 -0.03 -0.99 -11.16
CA PRO A 43 0.97 -0.67 -10.14
C PRO A 43 1.45 0.78 -10.21
N ILE A 44 1.60 1.33 -11.41
CA ILE A 44 2.01 2.73 -11.56
C ILE A 44 0.96 3.67 -10.99
N LEU A 45 -0.33 3.43 -11.29
CA LEU A 45 -1.42 4.24 -10.74
C LEU A 45 -1.47 4.16 -9.21
N MET A 46 -1.27 2.98 -8.64
CA MET A 46 -1.21 2.83 -7.19
C MET A 46 -0.05 3.63 -6.61
N THR A 47 1.10 3.60 -7.25
CA THR A 47 2.28 4.35 -6.82
C THR A 47 2.02 5.85 -6.88
N ILE A 48 1.37 6.33 -7.95
CA ILE A 48 1.02 7.74 -8.10
C ILE A 48 0.08 8.19 -6.99
N VAL A 49 -0.98 7.43 -6.72
CA VAL A 49 -1.93 7.76 -5.64
C VAL A 49 -1.22 7.75 -4.29
N TRP A 50 -0.40 6.73 -4.05
CA TRP A 50 0.34 6.57 -2.79
C TRP A 50 1.29 7.75 -2.54
N GLY A 51 1.99 8.22 -3.58
CA GLY A 51 2.97 9.29 -3.44
C GLY A 51 2.37 10.69 -3.53
N THR A 52 1.20 10.85 -4.16
CA THR A 52 0.60 12.16 -4.40
C THR A 52 -0.22 12.66 -3.22
N PHE A 53 -1.08 11.81 -2.67
CA PHE A 53 -1.98 12.17 -1.58
C PHE A 53 -1.30 11.83 -0.26
N ALA A 54 -0.79 12.83 0.41
CA ALA A 54 0.03 12.64 1.60
C ALA A 54 -0.24 13.72 2.63
N VAL A 55 0.18 13.45 3.86
CA VAL A 55 0.11 14.43 4.95
C VAL A 55 1.46 15.16 5.01
N PRO A 56 1.46 16.50 5.08
CA PRO A 56 2.70 17.24 5.24
C PRO A 56 3.47 16.79 6.47
N ASP A 57 4.79 16.72 6.35
CA ASP A 57 5.72 16.35 7.43
C ASP A 57 5.58 14.89 7.90
N ASP A 58 5.04 14.02 7.04
CA ASP A 58 4.94 12.59 7.36
C ASP A 58 6.34 12.00 7.53
N PRO A 59 6.68 11.46 8.71
CA PRO A 59 8.02 10.92 8.96
C PRO A 59 8.32 9.64 8.18
N SER A 60 7.32 9.00 7.59
CA SER A 60 7.52 7.76 6.84
C SER A 60 7.87 8.00 5.37
N ARG A 61 7.97 9.25 4.95
CA ARG A 61 8.31 9.58 3.57
C ARG A 61 9.35 10.69 3.52
N SER A 62 10.09 10.74 2.41
CA SER A 62 10.96 11.86 2.10
C SER A 62 10.25 12.76 1.08
N GLY A 63 10.48 14.04 1.16
CA GLY A 63 9.92 15.02 0.23
C GLY A 63 8.57 15.56 0.67
N LYS A 64 8.01 16.41 -0.18
CA LYS A 64 6.78 17.14 0.11
C LYS A 64 5.55 16.32 -0.26
N ALA A 65 4.41 16.69 0.31
CA ALA A 65 3.12 16.16 -0.10
C ALA A 65 2.62 16.98 -1.31
N PRO A 66 2.62 16.41 -2.52
CA PRO A 66 2.17 17.15 -3.71
C PRO A 66 0.73 17.63 -3.59
N ILE A 67 -0.16 16.77 -3.10
CA ILE A 67 -1.53 17.15 -2.77
C ILE A 67 -1.75 16.81 -1.30
N PRO A 68 -1.70 17.82 -0.40
CA PRO A 68 -1.87 17.56 1.02
C PRO A 68 -3.29 17.07 1.33
N VAL A 69 -3.39 16.05 2.18
CA VAL A 69 -4.68 15.50 2.62
C VAL A 69 -4.69 15.36 4.13
N SER A 70 -5.89 15.16 4.70
CA SER A 70 -6.01 14.86 6.12
C SER A 70 -5.40 13.51 6.47
N GLY A 71 -5.02 13.33 7.73
CA GLY A 71 -4.48 12.05 8.18
C GLY A 71 -5.47 10.91 8.05
N ALA A 72 -6.76 11.17 8.32
CA ALA A 72 -7.80 10.15 8.17
C ALA A 72 -7.91 9.68 6.72
N LEU A 73 -7.87 10.61 5.75
CA LEU A 73 -7.91 10.25 4.34
C LEU A 73 -6.68 9.47 3.92
N ARG A 74 -5.50 9.88 4.37
CA ARG A 74 -4.26 9.16 4.09
C ARG A 74 -4.31 7.74 4.64
N LEU A 75 -4.80 7.56 5.87
CA LEU A 75 -4.93 6.25 6.48
C LEU A 75 -5.88 5.36 5.68
N LEU A 76 -6.99 5.93 5.20
CA LEU A 76 -7.93 5.22 4.33
C LEU A 76 -7.25 4.77 3.04
N ILE A 77 -6.47 5.64 2.40
CA ILE A 77 -5.73 5.30 1.19
C ILE A 77 -4.76 4.14 1.46
N GLU A 78 -4.05 4.17 2.58
CA GLU A 78 -3.12 3.10 2.94
C GLU A 78 -3.84 1.77 3.14
N PHE A 79 -4.96 1.79 3.86
CA PHE A 79 -5.73 0.57 4.09
C PHE A 79 -6.31 0.02 2.78
N LEU A 80 -6.82 0.88 1.90
CA LEU A 80 -7.33 0.44 0.60
C LEU A 80 -6.23 -0.15 -0.27
N PHE A 81 -5.06 0.45 -0.27
CA PHE A 81 -3.90 -0.03 -1.01
C PHE A 81 -3.57 -1.49 -0.62
N PHE A 82 -3.45 -1.74 0.68
CA PHE A 82 -3.12 -3.08 1.17
C PHE A 82 -4.30 -4.05 1.08
N ALA A 83 -5.53 -3.55 1.22
CA ALA A 83 -6.72 -4.39 1.06
C ALA A 83 -6.87 -4.89 -0.37
N VAL A 84 -6.62 -4.04 -1.36
CA VAL A 84 -6.64 -4.43 -2.77
C VAL A 84 -5.59 -5.52 -3.02
N ALA A 85 -4.37 -5.33 -2.51
CA ALA A 85 -3.31 -6.33 -2.67
C ALA A 85 -3.69 -7.67 -2.04
N THR A 86 -4.27 -7.65 -0.85
CA THR A 86 -4.73 -8.86 -0.17
C THR A 86 -5.81 -9.56 -0.98
N TRP A 87 -6.75 -8.79 -1.52
CA TRP A 87 -7.84 -9.33 -2.32
C TRP A 87 -7.33 -9.94 -3.64
N VAL A 88 -6.39 -9.28 -4.33
CA VAL A 88 -5.87 -9.82 -5.59
C VAL A 88 -5.13 -11.14 -5.36
N LEU A 89 -4.41 -11.29 -4.26
CA LEU A 89 -3.77 -12.55 -3.91
C LEU A 89 -4.82 -13.66 -3.71
N TYR A 90 -5.91 -13.33 -3.04
CA TYR A 90 -7.02 -14.27 -2.85
C TYR A 90 -7.63 -14.65 -4.20
N ASP A 91 -7.88 -13.68 -5.06
CA ASP A 91 -8.45 -13.89 -6.38
C ASP A 91 -7.55 -14.75 -7.28
N LEU A 92 -6.22 -14.64 -7.10
CA LEU A 92 -5.24 -15.46 -7.80
C LEU A 92 -5.17 -16.90 -7.27
N GLN A 93 -6.04 -17.28 -6.33
CA GLN A 93 -6.02 -18.57 -5.67
C GLN A 93 -4.79 -18.81 -4.80
N GLN A 94 -4.07 -17.73 -4.46
CA GLN A 94 -2.95 -17.77 -3.52
C GLN A 94 -3.48 -17.47 -2.12
N ILE A 95 -4.35 -18.35 -1.63
CA ILE A 95 -5.11 -18.11 -0.39
C ILE A 95 -4.19 -18.01 0.82
N GLU A 96 -3.20 -18.88 0.93
CA GLU A 96 -2.22 -18.82 2.02
C GLU A 96 -1.43 -17.52 2.00
N LEU A 97 -0.95 -17.11 0.81
CA LEU A 97 -0.22 -15.86 0.65
C LEU A 97 -1.09 -14.66 1.00
N SER A 98 -2.37 -14.70 0.62
CA SER A 98 -3.33 -13.64 0.95
C SER A 98 -3.46 -13.48 2.47
N TYR A 99 -3.63 -14.58 3.20
CA TYR A 99 -3.72 -14.55 4.65
C TYR A 99 -2.41 -14.10 5.32
N ILE A 100 -1.28 -14.60 4.83
CA ILE A 100 0.03 -14.21 5.34
C ILE A 100 0.26 -12.72 5.13
N PHE A 101 0.03 -12.24 3.90
CA PHE A 101 0.22 -10.83 3.57
C PHE A 101 -0.71 -9.93 4.39
N GLY A 102 -2.00 -10.25 4.44
CA GLY A 102 -2.97 -9.49 5.23
C GLY A 102 -2.64 -9.48 6.72
N GLY A 103 -2.20 -10.63 7.24
CA GLY A 103 -1.76 -10.74 8.62
C GLY A 103 -0.54 -9.88 8.91
N LEU A 104 0.44 -9.88 8.01
CA LEU A 104 1.64 -9.04 8.16
C LEU A 104 1.29 -7.55 8.12
N VAL A 105 0.36 -7.15 7.26
CA VAL A 105 -0.11 -5.76 7.20
C VAL A 105 -0.77 -5.38 8.53
N ILE A 106 -1.64 -6.23 9.05
CA ILE A 106 -2.31 -5.97 10.33
C ILE A 106 -1.27 -5.83 11.45
N ILE A 107 -0.32 -6.74 11.54
CA ILE A 107 0.75 -6.69 12.54
C ILE A 107 1.57 -5.41 12.39
N HIS A 108 1.90 -5.05 11.15
CA HIS A 108 2.66 -3.83 10.87
C HIS A 108 1.93 -2.59 11.41
N TYR A 109 0.63 -2.47 11.18
CA TYR A 109 -0.13 -1.32 11.68
C TYR A 109 -0.34 -1.37 13.19
N LEU A 110 -0.46 -2.56 13.79
CA LEU A 110 -0.52 -2.67 15.26
C LEU A 110 0.78 -2.22 15.90
N VAL A 111 1.92 -2.61 15.33
CA VAL A 111 3.24 -2.17 15.80
C VAL A 111 3.44 -0.68 15.56
N SER A 112 2.82 -0.15 14.51
CA SER A 112 2.90 1.25 14.12
C SER A 112 1.71 2.07 14.62
N TYR A 113 1.14 1.72 15.78
CA TYR A 113 -0.02 2.44 16.32
C TYR A 113 0.25 3.93 16.53
N ASP A 114 1.49 4.30 16.81
CA ASP A 114 1.91 5.70 16.92
C ASP A 114 1.70 6.46 15.61
N ARG A 115 1.92 5.79 14.46
CA ARG A 115 1.64 6.38 13.15
C ARG A 115 0.14 6.58 12.96
N ILE A 116 -0.68 5.62 13.35
CA ILE A 116 -2.14 5.75 13.25
C ILE A 116 -2.61 6.95 14.08
N SER A 117 -2.13 7.06 15.32
CA SER A 117 -2.45 8.20 16.18
C SER A 117 -1.98 9.52 15.57
N TRP A 118 -0.78 9.56 15.01
CA TRP A 118 -0.24 10.75 14.37
C TRP A 118 -1.11 11.17 13.18
N LEU A 119 -1.47 10.21 12.30
CA LEU A 119 -2.31 10.50 11.15
C LEU A 119 -3.68 11.02 11.57
N LEU A 120 -4.31 10.40 12.57
CA LEU A 120 -5.64 10.82 13.03
C LEU A 120 -5.61 12.19 13.69
N SER A 121 -4.45 12.66 14.13
CA SER A 121 -4.28 14.01 14.69
C SER A 121 -4.17 15.10 13.61
N LYS A 122 -3.97 14.73 12.34
CA LYS A 122 -3.79 15.66 11.21
C LYS A 122 -5.12 15.87 10.47
N LYS A 123 -5.60 17.09 10.50
CA LYS A 123 -6.91 17.43 9.87
C LYS A 123 -6.72 18.10 8.50
#